data_68a9592e98469ba1647ba83808b8ce40
#
_entry.id   68a9592e98469ba1647ba83808b8ce40
#
_cell.length_a   1.000
_cell.length_b   1.000
_cell.length_c   1.000
_cell.angle_alpha   90.00
_cell.angle_beta   90.00
_cell.angle_gamma   90.00
#
_symmetry.space_group_name_H-M   'P 1'
#
loop_
_entity.id
_entity.type
_entity.pdbx_description
1 polymer ?
#
loop_
_entity_poly.entity_id
_entity_poly.type
_entity_poly.pdbx_seq_one_letter_code
_entity_poly.pdbx_strand_id
1 'polypeptide(L)'
;MTEKKNNVSVLFLLFSVLFCVCLITANVLETKQISLGFINITGGLLVFPVSYIINDCGCEVWGDRKARLLIWLGFAMNFLFVAFGALADAIPGAPYWDNDEGFHAVFGLAPRIAAASFVAFLIGSFVNAYVMSRMKINSNGKNFSYRAILSTVFGEGADSIVFFPLALYGVVPTKELPIFIISQVVLKTVYEIIVLPVTIAVVKKTKKLEGEDAYDNDVDYSVWKILSVN
;
A
#
# COMPACT_ATOMS: atom_id res chain seq x y z
N MET A 1 32.03 -23.92 1.60
CA MET A 1 30.89 -23.05 1.92
C MET A 1 30.77 -22.05 0.80
N THR A 2 29.93 -22.28 -0.17
CA THR A 2 29.66 -21.33 -1.26
C THR A 2 28.79 -20.21 -0.71
N GLU A 3 29.33 -19.00 -0.62
CA GLU A 3 28.54 -17.79 -0.36
C GLU A 3 27.39 -17.74 -1.35
N LYS A 4 26.17 -17.86 -0.84
CA LYS A 4 24.95 -17.63 -1.61
C LYS A 4 24.98 -16.13 -1.96
N LYS A 5 25.50 -15.76 -3.14
CA LYS A 5 25.41 -14.40 -3.66
C LYS A 5 23.93 -14.03 -3.64
N ASN A 6 23.57 -13.05 -2.81
CA ASN A 6 22.25 -12.42 -2.82
C ASN A 6 22.07 -11.65 -4.13
N ASN A 7 21.87 -12.37 -5.23
CA ASN A 7 21.60 -11.73 -6.51
C ASN A 7 20.15 -11.23 -6.49
N VAL A 8 20.00 -9.92 -6.58
CA VAL A 8 18.70 -9.28 -6.83
C VAL A 8 18.34 -9.55 -8.28
N SER A 9 17.21 -10.20 -8.55
CA SER A 9 16.77 -10.45 -9.92
C SER A 9 16.31 -9.14 -10.58
N VAL A 10 16.44 -9.07 -11.90
CA VAL A 10 15.95 -7.92 -12.67
C VAL A 10 14.44 -7.74 -12.48
N LEU A 11 13.71 -8.85 -12.36
CA LEU A 11 12.26 -8.82 -12.18
C LEU A 11 11.90 -8.25 -10.80
N PHE A 12 12.59 -8.65 -9.73
CA PHE A 12 12.41 -8.06 -8.40
C PHE A 12 12.71 -6.56 -8.40
N LEU A 13 13.76 -6.12 -9.09
CA LEU A 13 14.09 -4.71 -9.23
C LEU A 13 12.96 -3.94 -9.94
N LEU A 14 12.43 -4.48 -11.05
CA LEU A 14 11.31 -3.88 -11.77
C LEU A 14 10.06 -3.75 -10.89
N PHE A 15 9.72 -4.80 -10.13
CA PHE A 15 8.60 -4.77 -9.20
C PHE A 15 8.82 -3.74 -8.07
N SER A 16 10.06 -3.62 -7.57
CA SER A 16 10.39 -2.64 -6.54
C SER A 16 10.24 -1.20 -7.05
N VAL A 17 10.73 -0.92 -8.26
CA VAL A 17 10.58 0.41 -8.87
C VAL A 17 9.10 0.70 -9.14
N LEU A 18 8.35 -0.26 -9.67
CA LEU A 18 6.92 -0.09 -9.95
C LEU A 18 6.13 0.14 -8.65
N PHE A 19 6.46 -0.58 -7.56
CA PHE A 19 5.85 -0.36 -6.26
C PHE A 19 6.10 1.05 -5.72
N CYS A 20 7.36 1.53 -5.80
CA CYS A 20 7.70 2.90 -5.37
C CYS A 20 6.90 3.95 -6.16
N VAL A 21 6.83 3.80 -7.49
CA VAL A 21 6.06 4.71 -8.36
C VAL A 21 4.58 4.66 -8.01
N CYS A 22 4.01 3.47 -7.83
CA CYS A 22 2.60 3.32 -7.48
C CYS A 22 2.29 3.94 -6.12
N LEU A 23 3.15 3.72 -5.10
CA LEU A 23 2.94 4.28 -3.77
C LEU A 23 2.99 5.82 -3.77
N ILE A 24 4.00 6.40 -4.43
CA ILE A 24 4.11 7.86 -4.58
C ILE A 24 2.90 8.42 -5.34
N THR A 25 2.55 7.81 -6.47
CA THR A 25 1.42 8.24 -7.29
C THR A 25 0.10 8.14 -6.53
N ALA A 26 -0.13 7.04 -5.81
CA ALA A 26 -1.34 6.88 -4.99
C ALA A 26 -1.44 8.00 -3.94
N ASN A 27 -0.38 8.27 -3.18
CA ASN A 27 -0.38 9.30 -2.14
C ASN A 27 -0.59 10.71 -2.71
N VAL A 28 -0.02 11.03 -3.87
CA VAL A 28 -0.28 12.32 -4.55
C VAL A 28 -1.73 12.40 -5.02
N LEU A 29 -2.25 11.34 -5.62
CA LEU A 29 -3.63 11.31 -6.10
C LEU A 29 -4.67 11.30 -4.97
N GLU A 30 -4.30 10.95 -3.72
CA GLU A 30 -5.19 11.08 -2.56
C GLU A 30 -5.64 12.54 -2.31
N THR A 31 -4.88 13.52 -2.77
CA THR A 31 -5.28 14.94 -2.70
C THR A 31 -6.51 15.25 -3.58
N LYS A 32 -6.75 14.44 -4.63
CA LYS A 32 -7.87 14.62 -5.54
C LYS A 32 -9.08 13.82 -5.06
N GLN A 33 -10.17 14.53 -4.76
CA GLN A 33 -11.47 13.92 -4.51
C GLN A 33 -12.26 13.79 -5.81
N ILE A 34 -12.85 12.64 -6.04
CA ILE A 34 -13.59 12.26 -7.24
C ILE A 34 -15.01 11.91 -6.82
N SER A 35 -16.00 12.53 -7.46
CA SER A 35 -17.42 12.19 -7.26
C SER A 35 -17.89 11.21 -8.35
N LEU A 36 -18.47 10.07 -7.92
CA LEU A 36 -19.12 9.11 -8.79
C LEU A 36 -20.66 9.31 -8.80
N GLY A 37 -21.13 10.48 -8.34
CA GLY A 37 -22.54 10.84 -8.27
C GLY A 37 -23.16 10.45 -6.93
N PHE A 38 -23.14 9.19 -6.56
CA PHE A 38 -23.72 8.68 -5.30
C PHE A 38 -22.69 8.42 -4.20
N ILE A 39 -21.40 8.37 -4.53
CA ILE A 39 -20.28 8.23 -3.59
C ILE A 39 -19.12 9.11 -3.99
N ASN A 40 -18.33 9.52 -3.00
CA ASN A 40 -17.06 10.23 -3.19
C ASN A 40 -15.90 9.30 -2.85
N ILE A 41 -14.85 9.36 -3.66
CA ILE A 41 -13.63 8.57 -3.54
C ILE A 41 -12.40 9.46 -3.69
N THR A 42 -11.22 8.94 -3.35
CA THR A 42 -9.95 9.59 -3.68
C THR A 42 -9.37 9.07 -5.00
N GLY A 43 -8.55 9.89 -5.64
CA GLY A 43 -7.84 9.49 -6.86
C GLY A 43 -6.84 8.36 -6.63
N GLY A 44 -6.35 8.19 -5.41
CA GLY A 44 -5.43 7.11 -5.04
C GLY A 44 -6.00 5.71 -5.33
N LEU A 45 -7.33 5.55 -5.24
CA LEU A 45 -8.01 4.28 -5.56
C LEU A 45 -7.70 3.76 -6.97
N LEU A 46 -7.35 4.62 -7.92
CA LEU A 46 -7.02 4.22 -9.30
C LEU A 46 -5.72 3.40 -9.40
N VAL A 47 -4.77 3.67 -8.52
CA VAL A 47 -3.43 3.05 -8.54
C VAL A 47 -3.29 1.93 -7.52
N PHE A 48 -4.08 1.98 -6.47
CA PHE A 48 -4.01 1.09 -5.32
C PHE A 48 -3.95 -0.42 -5.69
N PRO A 49 -4.76 -0.92 -6.64
CA PRO A 49 -4.76 -2.33 -7.00
C PRO A 49 -3.46 -2.83 -7.61
N VAL A 50 -2.74 -1.97 -8.32
CA VAL A 50 -1.43 -2.31 -8.87
C VAL A 50 -0.43 -2.54 -7.74
N SER A 51 -0.48 -1.71 -6.69
CA SER A 51 0.36 -1.86 -5.50
C SER A 51 0.10 -3.18 -4.77
N TYR A 52 -1.15 -3.62 -4.68
CA TYR A 52 -1.50 -4.92 -4.08
C TYR A 52 -0.96 -6.09 -4.89
N ILE A 53 -1.16 -6.11 -6.21
CA ILE A 53 -0.59 -7.15 -7.08
C ILE A 53 0.92 -7.27 -6.86
N ILE A 54 1.61 -6.14 -6.78
CA ILE A 54 3.06 -6.12 -6.57
C ILE A 54 3.43 -6.66 -5.19
N ASN A 55 2.70 -6.24 -4.15
CA ASN A 55 2.94 -6.71 -2.78
C ASN A 55 2.69 -8.22 -2.64
N ASP A 56 1.59 -8.72 -3.20
CA ASP A 56 1.26 -10.14 -3.22
C ASP A 56 2.32 -10.96 -3.95
N CYS A 57 2.81 -10.45 -5.10
CA CYS A 57 3.94 -11.06 -5.80
C CYS A 57 5.20 -11.04 -4.93
N GLY A 58 5.45 -9.96 -4.21
CA GLY A 58 6.57 -9.83 -3.29
C GLY A 58 6.56 -10.94 -2.24
N CYS A 59 5.44 -11.11 -1.55
CA CYS A 59 5.27 -12.12 -0.51
C CYS A 59 5.31 -13.54 -1.05
N GLU A 60 4.56 -13.80 -2.13
CA GLU A 60 4.31 -15.15 -2.62
C GLU A 60 5.48 -15.73 -3.43
N VAL A 61 6.26 -14.90 -4.12
CA VAL A 61 7.38 -15.35 -4.97
C VAL A 61 8.70 -15.29 -4.21
N TRP A 62 8.98 -14.16 -3.58
CA TRP A 62 10.29 -13.91 -2.97
C TRP A 62 10.32 -14.00 -1.45
N GLY A 63 9.15 -14.19 -0.83
CA GLY A 63 8.99 -14.36 0.61
C GLY A 63 8.96 -13.06 1.40
N ASP A 64 8.65 -13.20 2.67
CA ASP A 64 8.38 -12.11 3.61
C ASP A 64 9.56 -11.13 3.76
N ARG A 65 10.81 -11.62 3.74
CA ARG A 65 12.00 -10.75 3.87
C ARG A 65 12.14 -9.78 2.70
N LYS A 66 12.00 -10.27 1.45
CA LYS A 66 12.09 -9.43 0.26
C LYS A 66 10.86 -8.53 0.12
N ALA A 67 9.68 -9.00 0.53
CA ALA A 67 8.47 -8.20 0.56
C ALA A 67 8.60 -7.01 1.54
N ARG A 68 9.13 -7.23 2.74
CA ARG A 68 9.43 -6.14 3.68
C ARG A 68 10.42 -5.13 3.11
N LEU A 69 11.49 -5.59 2.45
CA LEU A 69 12.45 -4.68 1.80
C LEU A 69 11.76 -3.81 0.76
N LEU A 70 10.86 -4.38 -0.05
CA LEU A 70 10.08 -3.66 -1.06
C LEU A 70 9.21 -2.58 -0.41
N ILE A 71 8.53 -2.91 0.69
CA ILE A 71 7.68 -1.97 1.45
C ILE A 71 8.52 -0.83 2.03
N TRP A 72 9.64 -1.14 2.70
CA TRP A 72 10.53 -0.13 3.26
C TRP A 72 11.11 0.80 2.19
N LEU A 73 11.51 0.22 1.05
CA LEU A 73 12.01 1.01 -0.07
C LEU A 73 10.92 1.94 -0.61
N GLY A 74 9.69 1.45 -0.76
CA GLY A 74 8.55 2.25 -1.18
C GLY A 74 8.29 3.45 -0.28
N PHE A 75 8.22 3.23 1.04
CA PHE A 75 8.02 4.34 1.99
C PHE A 75 9.21 5.28 2.06
N ALA A 76 10.46 4.78 2.02
CA ALA A 76 11.64 5.63 1.98
C ALA A 76 11.64 6.56 0.75
N MET A 77 11.32 6.03 -0.43
CA MET A 77 11.21 6.83 -1.66
C MET A 77 10.04 7.81 -1.61
N ASN A 78 8.92 7.40 -1.02
CA ASN A 78 7.77 8.29 -0.83
C ASN A 78 8.09 9.46 0.12
N PHE A 79 8.74 9.20 1.25
CA PHE A 79 9.16 10.27 2.17
C PHE A 79 10.20 11.19 1.53
N LEU A 80 11.13 10.65 0.74
CA LEU A 80 12.10 11.46 0.01
C LEU A 80 11.40 12.38 -1.01
N PHE A 81 10.44 11.85 -1.78
CA PHE A 81 9.63 12.63 -2.71
C PHE A 81 8.88 13.76 -2.00
N VAL A 82 8.22 13.43 -0.89
CA VAL A 82 7.46 14.40 -0.09
C VAL A 82 8.38 15.47 0.51
N ALA A 83 9.59 15.10 0.97
CA ALA A 83 10.56 16.05 1.51
C ALA A 83 10.99 17.08 0.45
N PHE A 84 11.28 16.63 -0.78
CA PHE A 84 11.60 17.55 -1.87
C PHE A 84 10.40 18.40 -2.30
N GLY A 85 9.20 17.83 -2.34
CA GLY A 85 7.96 18.57 -2.63
C GLY A 85 7.69 19.65 -1.60
N ALA A 86 7.81 19.34 -0.30
CA ALA A 86 7.64 20.30 0.78
C ALA A 86 8.73 21.38 0.78
N LEU A 87 9.98 21.02 0.43
CA LEU A 87 11.05 21.99 0.28
C LEU A 87 10.76 22.98 -0.87
N ALA A 88 10.29 22.47 -2.00
CA ALA A 88 9.92 23.30 -3.15
C ALA A 88 8.74 24.22 -2.82
N ASP A 89 7.73 23.71 -2.10
CA ASP A 89 6.55 24.45 -1.65
C ASP A 89 6.90 25.59 -0.66
N ALA A 90 7.95 25.40 0.14
CA ALA A 90 8.43 26.42 1.09
C ALA A 90 9.23 27.55 0.43
N ILE A 91 9.65 27.41 -0.82
CA ILE A 91 10.43 28.43 -1.55
C ILE A 91 9.44 29.35 -2.30
N PRO A 92 9.53 30.69 -2.13
CA PRO A 92 8.67 31.61 -2.84
C PRO A 92 8.75 31.44 -4.36
N GLY A 93 7.60 31.50 -5.04
CA GLY A 93 7.51 31.42 -6.49
C GLY A 93 8.23 32.58 -7.21
N ALA A 94 8.63 32.37 -8.47
CA ALA A 94 9.21 33.41 -9.31
C ALA A 94 8.16 34.52 -9.55
N PRO A 95 8.58 35.80 -9.82
CA PRO A 95 7.65 36.90 -10.00
C PRO A 95 6.59 36.74 -11.10
N TYR A 96 6.82 35.84 -12.03
CA TYR A 96 5.91 35.49 -13.14
C TYR A 96 5.11 34.22 -12.89
N TRP A 97 5.30 33.57 -11.72
CA TRP A 97 4.61 32.36 -11.33
C TRP A 97 3.38 32.71 -10.47
N ASP A 98 2.21 32.40 -10.95
CA ASP A 98 0.92 32.73 -10.35
C ASP A 98 0.13 31.52 -9.84
N ASN A 99 0.76 30.32 -9.81
CA ASN A 99 0.10 29.06 -9.43
C ASN A 99 0.65 28.45 -8.14
N ASP A 100 1.16 29.25 -7.22
CA ASP A 100 1.64 28.80 -5.91
C ASP A 100 0.53 28.10 -5.10
N GLU A 101 -0.71 28.61 -5.14
CA GLU A 101 -1.85 28.00 -4.45
C GLU A 101 -2.15 26.59 -4.97
N GLY A 102 -2.06 26.37 -6.30
CA GLY A 102 -2.26 25.07 -6.92
C GLY A 102 -1.17 24.07 -6.54
N PHE A 103 0.07 24.54 -6.46
CA PHE A 103 1.20 23.72 -6.02
C PHE A 103 1.08 23.37 -4.54
N HIS A 104 0.79 24.34 -3.67
CA HIS A 104 0.57 24.16 -2.24
C HIS A 104 -0.63 23.24 -1.95
N ALA A 105 -1.70 23.30 -2.74
CA ALA A 105 -2.85 22.41 -2.57
C ALA A 105 -2.48 20.91 -2.68
N VAL A 106 -1.46 20.58 -3.45
CA VAL A 106 -0.97 19.21 -3.59
C VAL A 106 0.14 18.90 -2.59
N PHE A 107 1.20 19.71 -2.58
CA PHE A 107 2.41 19.40 -1.80
C PHE A 107 2.31 19.83 -0.33
N GLY A 108 1.45 20.77 0.01
CA GLY A 108 1.17 21.13 1.41
C GLY A 108 0.47 20.00 2.20
N LEU A 109 -0.35 19.19 1.52
CA LEU A 109 -1.00 18.01 2.13
C LEU A 109 -0.13 16.74 2.07
N ALA A 110 0.80 16.65 1.14
CA ALA A 110 1.60 15.45 0.89
C ALA A 110 2.33 14.90 2.13
N PRO A 111 2.98 15.70 3.01
CA PRO A 111 3.62 15.21 4.22
C PRO A 111 2.65 14.52 5.17
N ARG A 112 1.46 15.10 5.34
CA ARG A 112 0.41 14.57 6.20
C ARG A 112 -0.14 13.25 5.65
N ILE A 113 -0.40 13.19 4.34
CA ILE A 113 -0.87 11.98 3.66
C ILE A 113 0.17 10.87 3.75
N ALA A 114 1.45 11.16 3.51
CA ALA A 114 2.52 10.18 3.59
C ALA A 114 2.69 9.61 5.01
N ALA A 115 2.64 10.45 6.04
CA ALA A 115 2.71 10.02 7.43
C ALA A 115 1.47 9.18 7.82
N ALA A 116 0.28 9.62 7.44
CA ALA A 116 -0.96 8.89 7.66
C ALA A 116 -0.95 7.52 6.96
N SER A 117 -0.50 7.47 5.70
CA SER A 117 -0.36 6.25 4.92
C SER A 117 0.60 5.25 5.58
N PHE A 118 1.73 5.71 6.09
CA PHE A 118 2.69 4.86 6.79
C PHE A 118 2.11 4.24 8.06
N VAL A 119 1.48 5.06 8.92
CA VAL A 119 0.87 4.58 10.18
C VAL A 119 -0.29 3.62 9.89
N ALA A 120 -1.15 3.98 8.95
CA ALA A 120 -2.30 3.17 8.55
C ALA A 120 -1.86 1.82 7.97
N PHE A 121 -0.85 1.83 7.09
CA PHE A 121 -0.28 0.60 6.53
C PHE A 121 0.27 -0.34 7.61
N LEU A 122 1.00 0.17 8.61
CA LEU A 122 1.50 -0.67 9.71
C LEU A 122 0.34 -1.32 10.47
N ILE A 123 -0.69 -0.56 10.81
CA ILE A 123 -1.85 -1.06 11.54
C ILE A 123 -2.66 -2.05 10.69
N GLY A 124 -2.95 -1.70 9.44
CA GLY A 124 -3.68 -2.55 8.50
C GLY A 124 -2.97 -3.87 8.25
N SER A 125 -1.66 -3.84 8.03
CA SER A 125 -0.82 -5.03 7.82
C SER A 125 -0.81 -5.94 9.06
N PHE A 126 -0.72 -5.35 10.27
CA PHE A 126 -0.80 -6.12 11.51
C PHE A 126 -2.16 -6.82 11.66
N VAL A 127 -3.25 -6.10 11.44
CA VAL A 127 -4.62 -6.66 11.52
C VAL A 127 -4.81 -7.77 10.50
N ASN A 128 -4.39 -7.54 9.23
CA ASN A 128 -4.44 -8.54 8.17
C ASN A 128 -3.68 -9.82 8.57
N ALA A 129 -2.43 -9.68 9.00
CA ALA A 129 -1.60 -10.81 9.41
C ALA A 129 -2.20 -11.56 10.62
N TYR A 130 -2.72 -10.85 11.62
CA TYR A 130 -3.37 -11.44 12.79
C TYR A 130 -4.62 -12.24 12.41
N VAL A 131 -5.52 -11.66 11.61
CA VAL A 131 -6.75 -12.32 11.15
C VAL A 131 -6.41 -13.56 10.32
N MET A 132 -5.48 -13.45 9.36
CA MET A 132 -5.04 -14.55 8.52
C MET A 132 -4.50 -15.72 9.37
N SER A 133 -3.64 -15.42 10.36
CA SER A 133 -3.06 -16.41 11.27
C SER A 133 -4.12 -17.10 12.12
N ARG A 134 -5.03 -16.33 12.76
CA ARG A 134 -6.11 -16.89 13.58
C ARG A 134 -7.06 -17.78 12.79
N MET A 135 -7.43 -17.34 11.60
CA MET A 135 -8.29 -18.13 10.72
C MET A 135 -7.58 -19.41 10.21
N LYS A 136 -6.26 -19.36 10.01
CA LYS A 136 -5.48 -20.54 9.63
C LYS A 136 -5.51 -21.61 10.71
N ILE A 137 -5.35 -21.23 11.97
CA ILE A 137 -5.44 -22.13 13.12
C ILE A 137 -6.84 -22.73 13.20
N ASN A 138 -7.89 -21.89 13.15
CA ASN A 138 -9.28 -22.34 13.29
C ASN A 138 -9.77 -23.24 12.15
N SER A 139 -9.22 -23.08 10.94
CA SER A 139 -9.61 -23.86 9.74
C SER A 139 -8.69 -25.06 9.47
N ASN A 140 -7.70 -25.33 10.35
CA ASN A 140 -6.67 -26.35 10.10
C ASN A 140 -6.01 -26.19 8.71
N GLY A 141 -5.70 -24.97 8.33
CA GLY A 141 -5.05 -24.63 7.07
C GLY A 141 -5.96 -24.64 5.83
N LYS A 142 -7.25 -24.99 5.96
CA LYS A 142 -8.20 -25.06 4.84
C LYS A 142 -8.72 -23.67 4.43
N ASN A 143 -9.39 -23.63 3.27
CA ASN A 143 -10.13 -22.45 2.77
C ASN A 143 -9.27 -21.18 2.65
N PHE A 144 -8.10 -21.29 2.04
CA PHE A 144 -7.14 -20.18 1.88
C PHE A 144 -7.79 -18.93 1.27
N SER A 145 -8.53 -19.07 0.17
CA SER A 145 -9.16 -17.92 -0.52
C SER A 145 -10.12 -17.14 0.38
N TYR A 146 -10.93 -17.85 1.17
CA TYR A 146 -11.85 -17.21 2.13
C TYR A 146 -11.10 -16.48 3.24
N ARG A 147 -9.99 -17.07 3.72
CA ARG A 147 -9.12 -16.44 4.74
C ARG A 147 -8.43 -15.20 4.20
N ALA A 148 -7.92 -15.29 2.97
CA ALA A 148 -7.29 -14.17 2.28
C ALA A 148 -8.27 -12.99 2.15
N ILE A 149 -9.45 -13.21 1.59
CA ILE A 149 -10.46 -12.15 1.43
C ILE A 149 -10.84 -11.53 2.79
N LEU A 150 -11.13 -12.34 3.81
CA LEU A 150 -11.52 -11.79 5.11
C LEU A 150 -10.38 -11.04 5.80
N SER A 151 -9.16 -11.56 5.77
CA SER A 151 -8.01 -10.87 6.38
C SER A 151 -7.75 -9.54 5.70
N THR A 152 -7.93 -9.47 4.37
CA THR A 152 -7.84 -8.21 3.63
C THR A 152 -8.94 -7.23 4.00
N VAL A 153 -10.21 -7.67 4.07
CA VAL A 153 -11.31 -6.78 4.49
C VAL A 153 -11.04 -6.16 5.86
N PHE A 154 -10.56 -6.95 6.83
CA PHE A 154 -10.22 -6.43 8.16
C PHE A 154 -8.97 -5.55 8.15
N GLY A 155 -7.93 -5.92 7.40
CA GLY A 155 -6.72 -5.12 7.22
C GLY A 155 -7.00 -3.77 6.58
N GLU A 156 -7.72 -3.76 5.45
CA GLU A 156 -8.14 -2.56 4.74
C GLU A 156 -9.12 -1.70 5.55
N GLY A 157 -10.01 -2.35 6.31
CA GLY A 157 -10.88 -1.65 7.24
C GLY A 157 -10.08 -0.90 8.30
N ALA A 158 -9.11 -1.55 8.92
CA ALA A 158 -8.25 -0.95 9.93
C ALA A 158 -7.37 0.17 9.34
N ASP A 159 -6.76 -0.07 8.16
CA ASP A 159 -6.01 0.93 7.41
C ASP A 159 -6.87 2.17 7.15
N SER A 160 -8.04 2.00 6.56
CA SER A 160 -8.92 3.10 6.17
C SER A 160 -9.44 3.90 7.37
N ILE A 161 -9.79 3.23 8.48
CA ILE A 161 -10.24 3.88 9.72
C ILE A 161 -9.13 4.77 10.31
N VAL A 162 -7.86 4.41 10.13
CA VAL A 162 -6.72 5.20 10.60
C VAL A 162 -6.32 6.25 9.56
N PHE A 163 -6.22 5.87 8.30
CA PHE A 163 -5.75 6.72 7.22
C PHE A 163 -6.62 7.96 7.02
N PHE A 164 -7.91 7.78 6.76
CA PHE A 164 -8.78 8.88 6.35
C PHE A 164 -8.94 9.98 7.41
N PRO A 165 -9.12 9.68 8.71
CA PRO A 165 -9.10 10.73 9.72
C PRO A 165 -7.76 11.45 9.82
N LEU A 166 -6.65 10.72 9.76
CA LEU A 166 -5.32 11.33 9.85
C LEU A 166 -4.98 12.17 8.62
N ALA A 167 -5.28 11.67 7.43
CA ALA A 167 -4.96 12.34 6.16
C ALA A 167 -5.91 13.49 5.84
N LEU A 168 -7.23 13.29 6.01
CA LEU A 168 -8.26 14.15 5.43
C LEU A 168 -9.12 14.91 6.47
N TYR A 169 -8.82 14.81 7.78
CA TYR A 169 -9.52 15.60 8.78
C TYR A 169 -9.33 17.11 8.50
N GLY A 170 -10.44 17.86 8.37
CA GLY A 170 -10.43 19.27 7.99
C GLY A 170 -10.37 19.55 6.48
N VAL A 171 -10.12 18.53 5.64
CA VAL A 171 -10.19 18.61 4.18
C VAL A 171 -11.57 18.12 3.70
N VAL A 172 -12.04 17.02 4.28
CA VAL A 172 -13.40 16.49 4.07
C VAL A 172 -14.29 16.92 5.23
N PRO A 173 -15.56 17.32 4.99
CA PRO A 173 -16.50 17.62 6.05
C PRO A 173 -16.64 16.42 7.02
N THR A 174 -16.50 16.65 8.31
CA THR A 174 -16.46 15.58 9.33
C THR A 174 -17.69 14.67 9.31
N LYS A 175 -18.85 15.21 8.90
CA LYS A 175 -20.10 14.44 8.78
C LYS A 175 -20.08 13.43 7.65
N GLU A 176 -19.26 13.66 6.62
CA GLU A 176 -19.14 12.79 5.44
C GLU A 176 -18.04 11.73 5.61
N LEU A 177 -17.11 11.94 6.55
CA LEU A 177 -15.99 11.01 6.77
C LEU A 177 -16.41 9.55 6.97
N PRO A 178 -17.42 9.20 7.78
CA PRO A 178 -17.82 7.80 7.97
C PRO A 178 -18.31 7.13 6.68
N ILE A 179 -19.15 7.82 5.90
CA ILE A 179 -19.65 7.32 4.62
C ILE A 179 -18.51 7.18 3.63
N PHE A 180 -17.60 8.15 3.63
CA PHE A 180 -16.41 8.15 2.80
C PHE A 180 -15.51 6.94 3.12
N ILE A 181 -15.21 6.68 4.39
CA ILE A 181 -14.41 5.52 4.84
C ILE A 181 -15.08 4.21 4.40
N ILE A 182 -16.37 4.04 4.66
CA ILE A 182 -17.10 2.82 4.27
C ILE A 182 -17.06 2.61 2.76
N SER A 183 -17.29 3.67 1.98
CA SER A 183 -17.24 3.61 0.52
C SER A 183 -15.87 3.18 0.01
N GLN A 184 -14.81 3.72 0.59
CA GLN A 184 -13.43 3.37 0.22
C GLN A 184 -13.11 1.91 0.55
N VAL A 185 -13.47 1.43 1.76
CA VAL A 185 -13.25 0.02 2.14
C VAL A 185 -14.00 -0.93 1.21
N VAL A 186 -15.27 -0.63 0.93
CA VAL A 186 -16.08 -1.47 0.03
C VAL A 186 -15.49 -1.49 -1.38
N LEU A 187 -15.13 -0.32 -1.93
CA LEU A 187 -14.57 -0.23 -3.28
C LEU A 187 -13.21 -0.90 -3.39
N LYS A 188 -12.32 -0.71 -2.41
CA LYS A 188 -11.02 -1.39 -2.36
C LYS A 188 -11.22 -2.91 -2.34
N THR A 189 -12.10 -3.41 -1.48
CA THR A 189 -12.41 -4.85 -1.38
C THR A 189 -13.00 -5.41 -2.67
N VAL A 190 -13.97 -4.72 -3.27
CA VAL A 190 -14.56 -5.12 -4.55
C VAL A 190 -13.51 -5.12 -5.65
N TYR A 191 -12.67 -4.10 -5.70
CA TYR A 191 -11.60 -4.00 -6.67
C TYR A 191 -10.60 -5.16 -6.53
N GLU A 192 -10.20 -5.49 -5.30
CA GLU A 192 -9.32 -6.62 -5.03
C GLU A 192 -9.91 -7.96 -5.49
N ILE A 193 -11.19 -8.19 -5.20
CA ILE A 193 -11.88 -9.40 -5.67
C ILE A 193 -11.87 -9.48 -7.21
N ILE A 194 -12.12 -8.36 -7.89
CA ILE A 194 -12.14 -8.31 -9.36
C ILE A 194 -10.73 -8.55 -9.93
N VAL A 195 -9.70 -8.02 -9.28
CA VAL A 195 -8.31 -8.10 -9.73
C VAL A 195 -7.64 -9.42 -9.32
N LEU A 196 -8.18 -10.13 -8.33
CA LEU A 196 -7.61 -11.40 -7.82
C LEU A 196 -7.22 -12.41 -8.92
N PRO A 197 -8.01 -12.66 -9.98
CA PRO A 197 -7.60 -13.54 -11.07
C PRO A 197 -6.34 -13.05 -11.80
N VAL A 198 -6.20 -11.72 -11.95
CA VAL A 198 -5.02 -11.11 -12.57
C VAL A 198 -3.80 -11.29 -11.65
N THR A 199 -3.97 -11.02 -10.35
CA THR A 199 -2.94 -11.27 -9.33
C THR A 199 -2.43 -12.70 -9.38
N ILE A 200 -3.33 -13.69 -9.38
CA ILE A 200 -2.98 -15.11 -9.48
C ILE A 200 -2.20 -15.41 -10.76
N ALA A 201 -2.60 -14.83 -11.91
CA ALA A 201 -1.92 -15.04 -13.19
C ALA A 201 -0.51 -14.43 -13.17
N VAL A 202 -0.36 -13.22 -12.62
CA VAL A 202 0.93 -12.53 -12.49
C VAL A 202 1.85 -13.31 -11.55
N VAL A 203 1.38 -13.72 -10.37
CA VAL A 203 2.15 -14.52 -9.41
C VAL A 203 2.64 -15.82 -10.05
N LYS A 204 1.76 -16.58 -10.70
CA LYS A 204 2.15 -17.82 -11.39
C LYS A 204 3.21 -17.60 -12.48
N LYS A 205 3.06 -16.53 -13.27
CA LYS A 205 4.03 -16.19 -14.32
C LYS A 205 5.37 -15.79 -13.70
N THR A 206 5.35 -15.00 -12.64
CA THR A 206 6.56 -14.54 -11.92
C THR A 206 7.30 -15.71 -11.30
N LYS A 207 6.61 -16.63 -10.58
CA LYS A 207 7.20 -17.86 -10.04
C LYS A 207 7.90 -18.69 -11.14
N LYS A 208 7.26 -18.82 -12.30
CA LYS A 208 7.84 -19.56 -13.44
C LYS A 208 9.10 -18.88 -14.00
N LEU A 209 9.13 -17.54 -14.04
CA LEU A 209 10.27 -16.79 -14.56
C LEU A 209 11.45 -16.75 -13.59
N GLU A 210 11.17 -16.63 -12.30
CA GLU A 210 12.18 -16.57 -11.24
C GLU A 210 12.71 -17.97 -10.87
N GLY A 211 11.90 -19.02 -11.06
CA GLY A 211 12.20 -20.36 -10.56
C GLY A 211 12.18 -20.43 -9.03
N GLU A 212 11.61 -19.42 -8.38
CA GLU A 212 11.49 -19.29 -6.92
C GLU A 212 10.02 -19.46 -6.51
N ASP A 213 9.81 -20.19 -5.41
CA ASP A 213 8.53 -20.32 -4.70
C ASP A 213 8.86 -20.34 -3.20
N ALA A 214 8.71 -19.19 -2.55
CA ALA A 214 9.07 -19.05 -1.15
C ALA A 214 8.01 -19.67 -0.26
N TYR A 215 8.40 -20.67 0.54
CA TYR A 215 7.61 -21.22 1.64
C TYR A 215 8.19 -20.72 2.96
N ASP A 216 7.60 -19.67 3.48
CA ASP A 216 7.95 -19.13 4.80
C ASP A 216 7.25 -19.93 5.90
N ASN A 217 7.85 -21.08 6.30
CA ASN A 217 7.28 -21.93 7.35
C ASN A 217 7.35 -21.32 8.76
N ASP A 218 8.22 -20.35 8.98
CA ASP A 218 8.51 -19.72 10.28
C ASP A 218 8.31 -18.21 10.26
N VAL A 219 7.23 -17.72 9.65
CA VAL A 219 6.95 -16.28 9.65
C VAL A 219 6.45 -15.83 11.01
N ASP A 220 7.24 -15.00 11.66
CA ASP A 220 6.87 -14.31 12.88
C ASP A 220 6.22 -12.95 12.53
N TYR A 221 4.91 -12.88 12.65
CA TYR A 221 4.09 -11.69 12.38
C TYR A 221 4.16 -10.63 13.48
N SER A 222 5.23 -10.60 14.30
CA SER A 222 5.38 -9.54 15.29
C SER A 222 5.63 -8.19 14.62
N VAL A 223 5.03 -7.12 15.16
CA VAL A 223 5.17 -5.74 14.67
C VAL A 223 6.65 -5.34 14.56
N TRP A 224 7.47 -5.79 15.51
CA TRP A 224 8.91 -5.51 15.53
C TRP A 224 9.66 -6.14 14.36
N LYS A 225 9.21 -7.28 13.85
CA LYS A 225 9.80 -7.90 12.66
C LYS A 225 9.35 -7.28 11.35
N ILE A 226 8.19 -6.63 11.32
CA ILE A 226 7.79 -5.78 10.18
C ILE A 226 8.81 -4.64 10.00
N LEU A 227 9.37 -4.15 11.10
CA LEU A 227 10.39 -3.09 11.10
C LEU A 227 11.82 -3.62 10.86
N SER A 228 12.07 -4.92 10.91
CA SER A 228 13.39 -5.50 10.70
C SER A 228 13.58 -5.99 9.26
N VAL A 229 14.65 -5.57 8.62
CA VAL A 229 15.06 -6.00 7.26
C VAL A 229 16.03 -7.20 7.31
N ASN A 230 16.41 -7.64 8.52
CA ASN A 230 17.37 -8.74 8.76
C ASN A 230 16.68 -10.08 8.99
#